data_83d69e3f107b4ae246437b62bb5a3c5e
#
_entry.id   83d69e3f107b4ae246437b62bb5a3c5e
#
_cell.length_a   1.000
_cell.length_b   1.000
_cell.length_c   1.000
_cell.angle_alpha   90.00
_cell.angle_beta   90.00
_cell.angle_gamma   90.00
#
_symmetry.space_group_name_H-M   'P 1'
#
loop_
_entity.id
_entity.type
_entity.pdbx_description
1 polymer ?
#
loop_
_entity_poly.entity_id
_entity_poly.type
_entity_poly.pdbx_seq_one_letter_code
_entity_poly.pdbx_strand_id
1 'polypeptide(L)'
;MALSLRLDEEVLSSLAQTEALPGVEALRAMHPALRSRALEAFLRRSGVREPEAAHIAQAESLVFSPKPSAFARFPGGVTIGRNYNTLEVRQEREELPPTVLPVPGSIIWGDYRITASKNRWEGNSWEGEPIWPHGAITIRSRASGDKIRQPGGTKSLKKLFIERKIPAAERGRIPVICDEKGILEVHRVGIDWDRDVGGCPTVWIKIEKIE
;
A
#
# COMPACT_ATOMS: atom_id res chain seq x y z
N MET A 1 22.19 27.04 35.55
CA MET A 1 21.80 27.10 34.14
C MET A 1 21.92 25.75 33.39
N ALA A 2 23.07 25.05 33.43
CA ALA A 2 23.23 23.76 32.77
C ALA A 2 22.36 22.61 33.32
N LEU A 3 22.06 22.60 34.62
CA LEU A 3 21.24 21.57 35.28
C LEU A 3 19.75 21.72 34.89
N SER A 4 19.25 22.97 34.79
CA SER A 4 17.89 23.27 34.37
C SER A 4 17.62 22.85 32.92
N LEU A 5 18.58 23.12 32.02
CA LEU A 5 18.46 22.70 30.61
C LEU A 5 18.44 21.18 30.44
N ARG A 6 19.17 20.42 31.29
CA ARG A 6 19.14 18.95 31.27
C ARG A 6 17.81 18.39 31.76
N LEU A 7 17.24 18.95 32.82
CA LEU A 7 15.94 18.56 33.36
C LEU A 7 14.82 18.86 32.36
N ASP A 8 14.85 20.01 31.69
CA ASP A 8 13.91 20.36 30.64
C ASP A 8 14.01 19.40 29.44
N GLU A 9 15.25 18.99 29.11
CA GLU A 9 15.52 18.03 28.05
C GLU A 9 15.03 16.62 28.39
N GLU A 10 15.22 16.15 29.62
CA GLU A 10 14.71 14.86 30.10
C GLU A 10 13.19 14.83 30.16
N VAL A 11 12.54 15.89 30.62
CA VAL A 11 11.08 16.01 30.67
C VAL A 11 10.50 16.02 29.25
N LEU A 12 11.07 16.81 28.34
CA LEU A 12 10.64 16.85 26.93
C LEU A 12 10.85 15.51 26.25
N SER A 13 11.94 14.81 26.53
CA SER A 13 12.21 13.48 25.99
C SER A 13 11.24 12.43 26.54
N SER A 14 10.91 12.47 27.82
CA SER A 14 9.95 11.54 28.42
C SER A 14 8.52 11.76 27.90
N LEU A 15 8.12 13.01 27.68
CA LEU A 15 6.82 13.36 27.06
C LEU A 15 6.74 12.95 25.58
N ALA A 16 7.88 12.86 24.89
CA ALA A 16 7.95 12.42 23.50
C ALA A 16 8.08 10.88 23.34
N GLN A 17 8.38 10.16 24.43
CA GLN A 17 8.53 8.69 24.46
C GLN A 17 7.18 7.96 24.55
N THR A 18 6.26 8.24 23.67
CA THR A 18 5.17 7.32 23.38
C THR A 18 5.70 6.18 22.50
N GLU A 19 5.32 4.93 22.80
CA GLU A 19 5.75 3.74 22.03
C GLU A 19 5.43 3.83 20.54
N ALA A 20 4.42 4.60 20.16
CA ALA A 20 4.04 4.87 18.78
C ALA A 20 4.08 6.37 18.47
N LEU A 21 4.51 6.73 17.25
CA LEU A 21 4.44 8.11 16.78
C LEU A 21 2.97 8.55 16.71
N PRO A 22 2.61 9.72 17.29
CA PRO A 22 1.27 10.26 17.16
C PRO A 22 0.86 10.47 15.70
N GLY A 23 -0.45 10.46 15.45
CA GLY A 23 -0.98 10.77 14.11
C GLY A 23 -0.57 12.17 13.64
N VAL A 24 -0.56 12.36 12.32
CA VAL A 24 -0.14 13.64 11.68
C VAL A 24 -0.91 14.84 12.23
N GLU A 25 -2.20 14.69 12.51
CA GLU A 25 -3.01 15.78 13.08
C GLU A 25 -2.56 16.14 14.50
N ALA A 26 -2.26 15.14 15.32
CA ALA A 26 -1.73 15.36 16.67
C ALA A 26 -0.33 16.01 16.62
N LEU A 27 0.54 15.57 15.70
CA LEU A 27 1.85 16.18 15.46
C LEU A 27 1.73 17.64 15.02
N ARG A 28 0.74 18.00 14.19
CA ARG A 28 0.48 19.38 13.77
C ARG A 28 0.08 20.28 14.95
N ALA A 29 -0.75 19.76 15.84
CA ALA A 29 -1.23 20.49 17.01
C ALA A 29 -0.17 20.58 18.13
N MET A 30 0.86 19.75 18.08
CA MET A 30 1.91 19.67 19.10
C MET A 30 2.83 20.90 19.08
N HIS A 31 3.30 21.31 20.27
CA HIS A 31 4.32 22.36 20.38
C HIS A 31 5.57 22.00 19.54
N PRO A 32 6.18 22.95 18.80
CA PRO A 32 7.32 22.65 17.90
C PRO A 32 8.45 21.85 18.54
N ALA A 33 8.83 22.20 19.77
CA ALA A 33 9.91 21.50 20.48
C ALA A 33 9.57 20.02 20.77
N LEU A 34 8.32 19.72 21.17
CA LEU A 34 7.87 18.35 21.42
C LEU A 34 7.75 17.57 20.10
N ARG A 35 7.23 18.20 19.05
CA ARG A 35 7.14 17.61 17.71
C ARG A 35 8.50 17.23 17.16
N SER A 36 9.50 18.12 17.28
CA SER A 36 10.87 17.84 16.84
C SER A 36 11.46 16.63 17.56
N ARG A 37 11.27 16.51 18.88
CA ARG A 37 11.73 15.36 19.67
C ARG A 37 11.02 14.06 19.28
N ALA A 38 9.70 14.10 19.09
CA ALA A 38 8.92 12.95 18.63
C ALA A 38 9.37 12.46 17.23
N LEU A 39 9.64 13.41 16.32
CA LEU A 39 10.15 13.08 14.99
C LEU A 39 11.57 12.54 15.03
N GLU A 40 12.45 13.10 15.85
CA GLU A 40 13.82 12.58 16.08
C GLU A 40 13.79 11.14 16.58
N ALA A 41 13.00 10.87 17.63
CA ALA A 41 12.84 9.52 18.17
C ALA A 41 12.26 8.55 17.13
N PHE A 42 11.30 8.99 16.31
CA PHE A 42 10.76 8.20 15.22
C PHE A 42 11.82 7.90 14.14
N LEU A 43 12.61 8.88 13.71
CA LEU A 43 13.68 8.70 12.73
C LEU A 43 14.72 7.68 13.22
N ARG A 44 15.13 7.75 14.49
CA ARG A 44 16.06 6.78 15.09
C ARG A 44 15.50 5.36 15.07
N ARG A 45 14.23 5.17 15.49
CA ARG A 45 13.56 3.87 15.45
C ARG A 45 13.37 3.35 14.03
N SER A 46 13.23 4.25 13.06
CA SER A 46 13.11 3.92 11.64
C SER A 46 14.42 3.52 10.96
N GLY A 47 15.55 3.57 11.68
CA GLY A 47 16.87 3.18 11.16
C GLY A 47 17.77 4.34 10.73
N VAL A 48 17.36 5.59 10.91
CA VAL A 48 18.24 6.75 10.75
C VAL A 48 19.13 6.87 11.99
N ARG A 49 20.40 6.49 11.87
CA ARG A 49 21.29 6.34 13.04
C ARG A 49 21.53 7.65 13.81
N GLU A 50 21.78 8.73 13.10
CA GLU A 50 22.09 10.06 13.66
C GLU A 50 21.23 11.11 12.96
N PRO A 51 19.96 11.32 13.38
CA PRO A 51 19.13 12.36 12.80
C PRO A 51 19.68 13.75 13.12
N GLU A 52 20.01 14.50 12.09
CA GLU A 52 20.42 15.91 12.20
C GLU A 52 19.19 16.83 12.11
N ALA A 53 19.38 18.11 12.42
CA ALA A 53 18.33 19.13 12.33
C ALA A 53 17.67 19.19 10.92
N ALA A 54 18.47 19.00 9.85
CA ALA A 54 17.96 18.92 8.50
C ALA A 54 17.01 17.74 8.26
N HIS A 55 17.31 16.58 8.85
CA HIS A 55 16.46 15.38 8.75
C HIS A 55 15.15 15.58 9.51
N ILE A 56 15.21 16.21 10.68
CA ILE A 56 14.01 16.53 11.48
C ILE A 56 13.11 17.51 10.71
N ALA A 57 13.70 18.57 10.13
CA ALA A 57 12.96 19.52 9.30
C ALA A 57 12.34 18.85 8.05
N GLN A 58 13.03 17.91 7.45
CA GLN A 58 12.53 17.13 6.33
C GLN A 58 11.34 16.23 6.73
N ALA A 59 11.42 15.57 7.90
CA ALA A 59 10.30 14.80 8.44
C ALA A 59 9.12 15.71 8.80
N GLU A 60 9.38 16.88 9.35
CA GLU A 60 8.36 17.89 9.64
C GLU A 60 7.66 18.37 8.36
N SER A 61 8.37 18.50 7.25
CA SER A 61 7.76 18.84 5.96
C SER A 61 6.74 17.81 5.48
N LEU A 62 6.89 16.54 5.84
CA LEU A 62 5.89 15.49 5.58
C LEU A 62 4.63 15.69 6.41
N VAL A 63 4.78 16.10 7.69
CA VAL A 63 3.67 16.38 8.58
C VAL A 63 2.79 17.51 8.01
N PHE A 64 3.41 18.57 7.50
CA PHE A 64 2.72 19.75 6.96
C PHE A 64 2.41 19.66 5.45
N SER A 65 2.83 18.60 4.78
CA SER A 65 2.56 18.42 3.36
C SER A 65 1.05 18.47 3.06
N PRO A 66 0.60 19.16 2.01
CA PRO A 66 -0.77 19.08 1.54
C PRO A 66 -1.08 17.74 0.86
N LYS A 67 -0.04 16.99 0.46
CA LYS A 67 -0.19 15.67 -0.19
C LYS A 67 -0.27 14.57 0.86
N PRO A 68 -1.39 13.81 0.93
CA PRO A 68 -1.56 12.75 1.94
C PRO A 68 -0.64 11.55 1.74
N SER A 69 0.08 11.49 0.61
CA SER A 69 1.02 10.41 0.26
C SER A 69 2.43 10.94 -0.04
N ALA A 70 2.83 12.07 0.57
CA ALA A 70 4.17 12.61 0.45
C ALA A 70 5.20 11.61 1.02
N PHE A 71 6.44 11.66 0.52
CA PHE A 71 7.53 10.86 1.05
C PHE A 71 8.85 11.63 0.98
N ALA A 72 9.81 11.21 1.81
CA ALA A 72 11.17 11.72 1.82
C ALA A 72 12.16 10.57 2.05
N ARG A 73 13.36 10.71 1.51
CA ARG A 73 14.47 9.76 1.68
C ARG A 73 15.44 10.29 2.72
N PHE A 74 15.91 9.40 3.58
CA PHE A 74 16.82 9.67 4.68
C PHE A 74 18.10 8.85 4.53
N PRO A 75 19.18 9.19 5.26
CA PRO A 75 20.40 8.41 5.28
C PRO A 75 20.15 6.93 5.66
N GLY A 76 21.04 6.04 5.19
CA GLY A 76 20.89 4.60 5.41
C GLY A 76 19.83 3.92 4.53
N GLY A 77 19.37 4.60 3.45
CA GLY A 77 18.36 4.05 2.52
C GLY A 77 16.94 4.06 3.09
N VAL A 78 16.73 4.73 4.24
CA VAL A 78 15.41 4.83 4.87
C VAL A 78 14.52 5.77 4.08
N THR A 79 13.37 5.31 3.65
CA THR A 79 12.33 6.15 3.04
C THR A 79 11.14 6.23 3.97
N ILE A 80 10.74 7.43 4.37
CA ILE A 80 9.55 7.67 5.19
C ILE A 80 8.46 8.28 4.33
N GLY A 81 7.29 7.71 4.39
CA GLY A 81 6.09 8.17 3.70
C GLY A 81 5.01 8.59 4.67
N ARG A 82 4.25 9.59 4.28
CA ARG A 82 2.98 9.91 4.90
C ARG A 82 1.89 9.07 4.25
N ASN A 83 1.11 8.40 5.07
CA ASN A 83 -0.08 7.67 4.67
C ASN A 83 -1.28 8.26 5.42
N TYR A 84 -1.97 9.23 4.79
CA TYR A 84 -3.05 10.03 5.38
C TYR A 84 -2.66 10.66 6.73
N ASN A 85 -3.00 10.00 7.85
CA ASN A 85 -2.74 10.50 9.20
C ASN A 85 -1.54 9.82 9.90
N THR A 86 -0.75 9.01 9.20
CA THR A 86 0.42 8.32 9.77
C THR A 86 1.69 8.67 9.01
N LEU A 87 2.84 8.60 9.70
CA LEU A 87 4.16 8.50 9.09
C LEU A 87 4.65 7.06 9.27
N GLU A 88 5.15 6.47 8.21
CA GLU A 88 5.60 5.08 8.19
C GLU A 88 6.86 4.91 7.35
N VAL A 89 7.69 3.94 7.70
CA VAL A 89 8.82 3.55 6.86
C VAL A 89 8.28 2.88 5.62
N ARG A 90 8.62 3.44 4.45
CA ARG A 90 8.35 2.80 3.17
C ARG A 90 9.44 1.75 2.92
N GLN A 91 9.07 0.52 2.93
CA GLN A 91 9.92 -0.52 2.37
C GLN A 91 9.91 -0.35 0.83
N GLU A 92 11.08 -0.18 0.22
CA GLU A 92 11.23 -0.40 -1.21
C GLU A 92 11.02 -1.91 -1.43
N ARG A 93 9.81 -2.27 -1.79
CA ARG A 93 9.49 -3.66 -2.13
C ARG A 93 9.78 -3.86 -3.61
N GLU A 94 10.51 -4.91 -3.92
CA GLU A 94 10.80 -5.30 -5.30
C GLU A 94 9.52 -5.36 -6.15
N GLU A 95 9.64 -4.93 -7.40
CA GLU A 95 8.56 -5.10 -8.37
C GLU A 95 8.33 -6.59 -8.60
N LEU A 96 7.08 -7.00 -8.48
CA LEU A 96 6.71 -8.39 -8.71
C LEU A 96 6.63 -8.64 -10.22
N PRO A 97 7.37 -9.63 -10.75
CA PRO A 97 7.33 -9.93 -12.18
C PRO A 97 5.95 -10.46 -12.59
N PRO A 98 5.53 -10.19 -13.84
CA PRO A 98 4.37 -10.85 -14.40
C PRO A 98 4.55 -12.38 -14.36
N THR A 99 3.53 -13.08 -13.87
CA THR A 99 3.58 -14.53 -13.66
C THR A 99 2.35 -15.18 -14.28
N VAL A 100 2.56 -16.25 -15.04
CA VAL A 100 1.46 -17.02 -15.65
C VAL A 100 0.78 -17.86 -14.57
N LEU A 101 -0.55 -17.81 -14.53
CA LEU A 101 -1.38 -18.62 -13.65
C LEU A 101 -1.81 -19.89 -14.39
N PRO A 102 -1.42 -21.08 -13.93
CA PRO A 102 -1.90 -22.34 -14.53
C PRO A 102 -3.39 -22.53 -14.24
N VAL A 103 -4.12 -23.10 -15.21
CA VAL A 103 -5.57 -23.39 -15.08
C VAL A 103 -5.83 -24.85 -15.43
N PRO A 104 -6.25 -25.71 -14.46
CA PRO A 104 -6.33 -25.42 -13.04
C PRO A 104 -4.98 -25.33 -12.35
N GLY A 105 -4.88 -24.53 -11.26
CA GLY A 105 -3.65 -24.41 -10.50
C GLY A 105 -3.63 -23.26 -9.51
N SER A 106 -2.50 -23.08 -8.85
CA SER A 106 -2.30 -22.03 -7.86
C SER A 106 -0.87 -21.51 -7.91
N ILE A 107 -0.71 -20.21 -7.67
CA ILE A 107 0.58 -19.55 -7.51
C ILE A 107 0.60 -18.68 -6.26
N ILE A 108 1.80 -18.42 -5.76
CA ILE A 108 2.06 -17.34 -4.81
C ILE A 108 2.62 -16.15 -5.59
N TRP A 109 1.97 -14.99 -5.47
CA TRP A 109 2.39 -13.76 -6.10
C TRP A 109 2.40 -12.64 -5.08
N GLY A 110 3.58 -12.27 -4.61
CA GLY A 110 3.75 -11.34 -3.49
C GLY A 110 3.10 -11.84 -2.21
N ASP A 111 2.18 -11.06 -1.67
CA ASP A 111 1.46 -11.36 -0.42
C ASP A 111 0.16 -12.15 -0.66
N TYR A 112 -0.03 -12.70 -1.88
CA TYR A 112 -1.27 -13.34 -2.26
C TYR A 112 -1.07 -14.76 -2.80
N ARG A 113 -1.96 -15.67 -2.39
CA ARG A 113 -2.18 -16.94 -3.07
C ARG A 113 -3.33 -16.75 -4.05
N ILE A 114 -3.08 -17.09 -5.32
CA ILE A 114 -4.05 -16.96 -6.39
C ILE A 114 -4.29 -18.34 -6.97
N THR A 115 -5.53 -18.79 -6.91
CA THR A 115 -5.94 -20.13 -7.36
C THR A 115 -6.95 -20.01 -8.49
N ALA A 116 -6.72 -20.75 -9.57
CA ALA A 116 -7.63 -20.88 -10.70
C ALA A 116 -8.25 -22.29 -10.77
N SER A 117 -9.55 -22.37 -11.02
CA SER A 117 -10.27 -23.61 -11.22
C SER A 117 -11.18 -23.54 -12.44
N LYS A 118 -11.37 -24.66 -13.14
CA LYS A 118 -12.37 -24.81 -14.21
C LYS A 118 -13.77 -25.11 -13.68
N ASN A 119 -13.84 -25.52 -12.42
CA ASN A 119 -15.10 -25.85 -11.76
C ASN A 119 -15.34 -24.83 -10.63
N ARG A 120 -16.61 -24.50 -10.41
CA ARG A 120 -17.01 -23.76 -9.22
C ARG A 120 -16.64 -24.58 -8.00
N TRP A 121 -15.97 -23.98 -6.99
CA TRP A 121 -15.69 -24.70 -5.75
C TRP A 121 -17.01 -25.08 -5.06
N GLU A 122 -17.13 -26.35 -4.72
CA GLU A 122 -18.21 -26.87 -3.87
C GLU A 122 -17.77 -26.72 -2.41
N GLY A 123 -18.43 -25.87 -1.65
CA GLY A 123 -18.17 -25.65 -0.23
C GLY A 123 -18.98 -24.48 0.34
N ASN A 124 -18.99 -24.34 1.68
CA ASN A 124 -19.84 -23.38 2.41
C ASN A 124 -19.39 -21.90 2.29
N SER A 125 -18.28 -21.61 1.65
CA SER A 125 -17.81 -20.23 1.37
C SER A 125 -17.28 -20.14 -0.05
N TRP A 126 -18.09 -19.60 -0.94
CA TRP A 126 -17.67 -19.27 -2.27
C TRP A 126 -17.06 -17.86 -2.26
N GLU A 127 -15.77 -17.75 -2.52
CA GLU A 127 -15.01 -16.47 -2.46
C GLU A 127 -14.24 -16.19 -3.76
N GLY A 128 -14.55 -16.89 -4.86
CA GLY A 128 -13.87 -16.71 -6.14
C GLY A 128 -14.71 -15.91 -7.14
N GLU A 129 -14.06 -15.09 -7.96
CA GLU A 129 -14.70 -14.35 -9.03
C GLU A 129 -14.73 -15.17 -10.32
N PRO A 130 -15.87 -15.22 -11.05
CA PRO A 130 -15.95 -15.87 -12.35
C PRO A 130 -15.28 -15.00 -13.41
N ILE A 131 -14.48 -15.59 -14.28
CA ILE A 131 -13.85 -14.88 -15.39
C ILE A 131 -13.96 -15.66 -16.70
N TRP A 132 -13.84 -14.93 -17.82
CA TRP A 132 -13.88 -15.46 -19.19
C TRP A 132 -12.56 -15.15 -19.92
N PRO A 133 -11.47 -15.89 -19.63
CA PRO A 133 -10.18 -15.61 -20.21
C PRO A 133 -10.09 -16.03 -21.68
N HIS A 134 -9.30 -15.27 -22.44
CA HIS A 134 -8.86 -15.60 -23.79
C HIS A 134 -7.36 -15.87 -23.75
N GLY A 135 -6.95 -17.12 -23.88
CA GLY A 135 -5.56 -17.53 -23.81
C GLY A 135 -5.03 -17.67 -22.39
N ALA A 136 -3.74 -17.40 -22.21
CA ALA A 136 -3.06 -17.55 -20.93
C ALA A 136 -3.45 -16.44 -19.93
N ILE A 137 -3.66 -16.83 -18.68
CA ILE A 137 -3.91 -15.88 -17.60
C ILE A 137 -2.57 -15.45 -17.01
N THR A 138 -2.34 -14.14 -16.91
CA THR A 138 -1.14 -13.56 -16.31
C THR A 138 -1.51 -12.66 -15.14
N ILE A 139 -0.77 -12.78 -14.04
CA ILE A 139 -0.88 -11.91 -12.87
C ILE A 139 0.26 -10.90 -12.94
N ARG A 140 -0.04 -9.63 -12.76
CA ARG A 140 0.96 -8.56 -12.76
C ARG A 140 0.58 -7.41 -11.83
N SER A 141 1.54 -6.54 -11.55
CA SER A 141 1.28 -5.22 -10.98
C SER A 141 0.50 -4.34 -11.96
N ARG A 142 -0.17 -3.31 -11.42
CA ARG A 142 -0.78 -2.29 -12.27
C ARG A 142 0.27 -1.58 -13.12
N ALA A 143 -0.06 -1.29 -14.37
CA ALA A 143 0.74 -0.45 -15.25
C ALA A 143 0.17 0.98 -15.37
N SER A 144 1.00 1.88 -15.89
CA SER A 144 0.53 3.23 -16.22
C SER A 144 -0.48 3.16 -17.36
N GLY A 145 -1.61 3.83 -17.21
CA GLY A 145 -2.68 3.81 -18.22
C GLY A 145 -3.73 2.71 -18.04
N ASP A 146 -3.53 1.75 -17.14
CA ASP A 146 -4.52 0.71 -16.86
C ASP A 146 -5.89 1.29 -16.51
N LYS A 147 -6.91 0.76 -17.16
CA LYS A 147 -8.31 1.13 -16.97
C LYS A 147 -9.16 -0.13 -16.86
N ILE A 148 -10.27 -0.02 -16.16
CA ILE A 148 -11.26 -1.08 -16.00
C ILE A 148 -12.66 -0.50 -16.14
N ARG A 149 -13.56 -1.23 -16.76
CA ARG A 149 -14.99 -0.88 -16.87
C ARG A 149 -15.68 -1.28 -15.56
N GLN A 150 -16.40 -0.35 -15.00
CA GLN A 150 -17.20 -0.51 -13.78
C GLN A 150 -18.62 0.02 -13.99
N PRO A 151 -19.61 -0.30 -13.14
CA PRO A 151 -20.87 0.42 -13.13
C PRO A 151 -20.62 1.92 -13.07
N GLY A 152 -21.13 2.67 -14.04
CA GLY A 152 -20.90 4.12 -14.13
C GLY A 152 -19.71 4.55 -14.99
N GLY A 153 -19.08 3.64 -15.73
CA GLY A 153 -18.11 3.97 -16.76
C GLY A 153 -16.70 3.45 -16.55
N THR A 154 -15.83 3.73 -17.50
CA THR A 154 -14.43 3.31 -17.47
C THR A 154 -13.61 4.24 -16.58
N LYS A 155 -12.86 3.67 -15.64
CA LYS A 155 -12.00 4.40 -14.71
C LYS A 155 -10.57 3.88 -14.74
N SER A 156 -9.58 4.76 -14.54
CA SER A 156 -8.20 4.33 -14.37
C SER A 156 -8.00 3.63 -13.03
N LEU A 157 -7.14 2.61 -12.99
CA LEU A 157 -6.81 1.91 -11.73
C LEU A 157 -6.20 2.86 -10.71
N LYS A 158 -5.42 3.87 -11.15
CA LYS A 158 -4.89 4.91 -10.28
C LYS A 158 -6.01 5.63 -9.50
N LYS A 159 -7.09 6.02 -10.19
CA LYS A 159 -8.25 6.71 -9.58
C LYS A 159 -9.01 5.77 -8.65
N LEU A 160 -9.28 4.54 -9.07
CA LEU A 160 -9.99 3.53 -8.27
C LEU A 160 -9.25 3.20 -6.98
N PHE A 161 -7.92 3.03 -7.03
CA PHE A 161 -7.12 2.75 -5.83
C PHE A 161 -7.12 3.92 -4.83
N ILE A 162 -7.22 5.17 -5.32
CA ILE A 162 -7.37 6.35 -4.46
C ILE A 162 -8.77 6.40 -3.85
N GLU A 163 -9.83 6.22 -4.66
CA GLU A 163 -11.22 6.19 -4.21
C GLU A 163 -11.46 5.11 -3.14
N ARG A 164 -10.82 3.95 -3.29
CA ARG A 164 -10.89 2.83 -2.34
C ARG A 164 -9.90 2.95 -1.17
N LYS A 165 -9.22 4.09 -1.04
CA LYS A 165 -8.24 4.39 0.02
C LYS A 165 -7.14 3.34 0.16
N ILE A 166 -6.75 2.67 -0.94
CA ILE A 166 -5.65 1.72 -0.93
C ILE A 166 -4.34 2.49 -0.70
N PRO A 167 -3.55 2.15 0.32
CA PRO A 167 -2.29 2.82 0.61
C PRO A 167 -1.34 2.80 -0.60
N ALA A 168 -0.61 3.89 -0.82
CA ALA A 168 0.28 4.02 -1.98
C ALA A 168 1.33 2.89 -2.04
N ALA A 169 1.82 2.44 -0.87
CA ALA A 169 2.80 1.36 -0.74
C ALA A 169 2.23 -0.02 -1.17
N GLU A 170 0.92 -0.23 -1.08
CA GLU A 170 0.28 -1.50 -1.45
C GLU A 170 -0.10 -1.57 -2.93
N ARG A 171 -0.28 -0.41 -3.60
CA ARG A 171 -0.87 -0.35 -4.96
C ARG A 171 -0.09 -1.12 -6.02
N GLY A 172 1.23 -1.24 -5.87
CA GLY A 172 2.09 -2.02 -6.75
C GLY A 172 2.00 -3.53 -6.52
N ARG A 173 1.39 -3.97 -5.42
CA ARG A 173 1.27 -5.38 -5.03
C ARG A 173 -0.16 -5.91 -5.12
N ILE A 174 -1.12 -5.08 -5.53
CA ILE A 174 -2.48 -5.53 -5.81
C ILE A 174 -2.46 -6.35 -7.10
N PRO A 175 -2.89 -7.63 -7.07
CA PRO A 175 -2.96 -8.46 -8.26
C PRO A 175 -3.88 -7.88 -9.32
N VAL A 176 -3.35 -7.73 -10.53
CA VAL A 176 -4.11 -7.42 -11.74
C VAL A 176 -4.07 -8.66 -12.62
N ILE A 177 -5.23 -9.27 -12.82
CA ILE A 177 -5.40 -10.50 -13.59
C ILE A 177 -5.71 -10.12 -15.02
N CYS A 178 -4.88 -10.56 -15.93
CA CYS A 178 -4.94 -10.21 -17.36
C CYS A 178 -4.90 -11.46 -18.23
N ASP A 179 -5.37 -11.29 -19.45
CA ASP A 179 -5.13 -12.22 -20.56
C ASP A 179 -4.63 -11.46 -21.80
N GLU A 180 -4.64 -12.09 -22.97
CA GLU A 180 -4.20 -11.48 -24.24
C GLU A 180 -5.04 -10.27 -24.67
N LYS A 181 -6.28 -10.15 -24.21
CA LYS A 181 -7.19 -9.05 -24.54
C LYS A 181 -7.19 -7.90 -23.53
N GLY A 182 -6.55 -8.08 -22.38
CA GLY A 182 -6.44 -7.04 -21.35
C GLY A 182 -6.78 -7.49 -19.94
N ILE A 183 -7.25 -6.56 -19.12
CA ILE A 183 -7.58 -6.82 -17.73
C ILE A 183 -8.89 -7.62 -17.66
N LEU A 184 -8.88 -8.68 -16.84
CA LEU A 184 -10.05 -9.49 -16.49
C LEU A 184 -10.62 -9.07 -15.14
N GLU A 185 -9.73 -8.98 -14.15
CA GLU A 185 -10.08 -8.68 -12.76
C GLU A 185 -8.95 -7.90 -12.09
N VAL A 186 -9.31 -7.08 -11.13
CA VAL A 186 -8.36 -6.40 -10.24
C VAL A 186 -8.77 -6.68 -8.81
N HIS A 187 -7.88 -7.31 -8.05
CA HIS A 187 -8.15 -7.60 -6.64
C HIS A 187 -8.56 -6.33 -5.87
N ARG A 188 -9.57 -6.41 -5.01
CA ARG A 188 -10.19 -5.29 -4.27
C ARG A 188 -10.93 -4.26 -5.15
N VAL A 189 -10.99 -4.47 -6.48
CA VAL A 189 -11.74 -3.63 -7.40
C VAL A 189 -12.88 -4.40 -8.04
N GLY A 190 -12.62 -5.62 -8.49
CA GLY A 190 -13.58 -6.53 -9.14
C GLY A 190 -13.28 -6.76 -10.62
N ILE A 191 -14.22 -7.39 -11.29
CA ILE A 191 -14.14 -7.81 -12.69
C ILE A 191 -14.29 -6.59 -13.61
N ASP A 192 -13.64 -6.63 -14.77
CA ASP A 192 -13.90 -5.71 -15.87
C ASP A 192 -15.25 -6.05 -16.55
N TRP A 193 -16.21 -5.14 -16.47
CA TRP A 193 -17.56 -5.35 -16.98
C TRP A 193 -17.60 -5.50 -18.51
N ASP A 194 -16.63 -4.99 -19.25
CA ASP A 194 -16.53 -5.23 -20.70
C ASP A 194 -16.08 -6.67 -21.01
N ARG A 195 -15.60 -7.39 -19.97
CA ARG A 195 -15.16 -8.78 -20.06
C ARG A 195 -16.17 -9.77 -19.50
N ASP A 196 -17.24 -9.29 -18.85
CA ASP A 196 -18.42 -10.09 -18.48
C ASP A 196 -19.30 -10.28 -19.72
N VAL A 197 -18.99 -11.33 -20.46
CA VAL A 197 -19.70 -11.63 -21.72
C VAL A 197 -21.04 -12.34 -21.51
N GLY A 198 -21.42 -12.59 -20.25
CA GLY A 198 -22.57 -13.42 -19.91
C GLY A 198 -22.36 -14.91 -20.23
N GLY A 199 -23.22 -15.75 -19.71
CA GLY A 199 -23.12 -17.20 -19.89
C GLY A 199 -22.27 -17.90 -18.81
N CYS A 200 -21.90 -19.16 -19.04
CA CYS A 200 -21.11 -19.92 -18.09
C CYS A 200 -19.66 -19.42 -18.08
N PRO A 201 -19.12 -18.97 -16.95
CA PRO A 201 -17.70 -18.65 -16.84
C PRO A 201 -16.87 -19.92 -17.04
N THR A 202 -15.70 -19.75 -17.65
CA THR A 202 -14.80 -20.88 -17.95
C THR A 202 -13.74 -21.10 -16.89
N VAL A 203 -13.50 -20.08 -16.06
CA VAL A 203 -12.52 -20.12 -14.97
C VAL A 203 -13.07 -19.35 -13.76
N TRP A 204 -12.76 -19.83 -12.57
CA TRP A 204 -13.00 -19.13 -11.31
C TRP A 204 -11.66 -18.80 -10.67
N ILE A 205 -11.51 -17.57 -10.18
CA ILE A 205 -10.30 -17.10 -9.51
C ILE A 205 -10.59 -16.85 -8.04
N LYS A 206 -9.75 -17.40 -7.16
CA LYS A 206 -9.74 -17.11 -5.73
C LYS A 206 -8.43 -16.42 -5.37
N ILE A 207 -8.50 -15.28 -4.68
CA ILE A 207 -7.34 -14.51 -4.23
C ILE A 207 -7.39 -14.41 -2.71
N GLU A 208 -6.39 -14.97 -2.05
CA GLU A 208 -6.26 -15.01 -0.59
C GLU A 208 -4.97 -14.30 -0.19
N LYS A 209 -5.06 -13.39 0.79
CA LYS A 209 -3.85 -12.79 1.37
C LYS A 209 -3.17 -13.82 2.26
N ILE A 210 -1.86 -13.99 2.09
CA ILE A 210 -1.03 -14.85 2.93
C ILE A 210 -0.57 -14.02 4.13
N GLU A 211 -0.74 -14.56 5.33
CA GLU A 211 -0.22 -13.97 6.57
C GLU A 211 1.29 -14.17 6.71
#